data_88d568a152df377c5a09a63ac33d6b10
#
_entry.id   88d568a152df377c5a09a63ac33d6b10
#
_cell.length_a   1.000
_cell.length_b   1.000
_cell.length_c   1.000
_cell.angle_alpha   90.00
_cell.angle_beta   90.00
_cell.angle_gamma   90.00
#
_symmetry.space_group_name_H-M   'P 1'
#
loop_
_entity.id
_entity.type
_entity.pdbx_description
1 polymer ?
#
loop_
_entity_poly.entity_id
_entity_poly.type
_entity_poly.pdbx_seq_one_letter_code
_entity_poly.pdbx_strand_id
1 'polypeptide(L)'
;MAWLLDTNILSELRRSRPEPKVLSFIETLPLEHMFVSVATLAELRYGIEIITDAPRRADLNAWLTNIIRPMFDQRVIPITEDIMLKWRLLVEEGRKTGHTFSQPDLIIAASAAHHGMTVVTRDRSQFDKAHVPVINPWEP
;
A
#
# COMPACT_ATOMS: atom_id res chain seq x y z
N MET A 1 15.16 7.68 -4.93
CA MET A 1 14.46 6.48 -4.43
C MET A 1 13.00 6.81 -4.18
N ALA A 2 12.12 5.87 -4.46
CA ALA A 2 10.69 6.06 -4.28
C ALA A 2 10.11 4.92 -3.44
N TRP A 3 9.10 5.23 -2.63
CA TRP A 3 8.46 4.27 -1.74
C TRP A 3 6.98 4.15 -2.07
N LEU A 4 6.50 2.91 -2.12
CA LEU A 4 5.09 2.59 -2.32
C LEU A 4 4.51 2.14 -0.99
N LEU A 5 3.61 2.96 -0.44
CA LEU A 5 3.02 2.69 0.88
C LEU A 5 1.85 1.72 0.75
N ASP A 6 1.91 0.62 1.52
CA ASP A 6 0.81 -0.33 1.57
C ASP A 6 -0.35 0.21 2.42
N THR A 7 -1.50 -0.41 2.28
CA THR A 7 -2.73 0.00 2.96
C THR A 7 -2.57 0.07 4.48
N ASN A 8 -1.83 -0.88 5.08
CA ASN A 8 -1.65 -0.91 6.53
C ASN A 8 -0.88 0.29 7.07
N ILE A 9 -0.02 0.92 6.25
CA ILE A 9 0.65 2.16 6.66
C ILE A 9 -0.37 3.28 6.81
N LEU A 10 -1.24 3.48 5.81
CA LEU A 10 -2.24 4.55 5.85
C LEU A 10 -3.23 4.32 7.00
N SER A 11 -3.62 3.06 7.20
CA SER A 11 -4.51 2.71 8.32
C SER A 11 -3.87 3.00 9.67
N GLU A 12 -2.56 2.77 9.80
CA GLU A 12 -1.84 3.09 11.04
C GLU A 12 -1.83 4.60 11.29
N LEU A 13 -1.57 5.40 10.26
CA LEU A 13 -1.48 6.85 10.39
C LEU A 13 -2.79 7.51 10.82
N ARG A 14 -3.95 6.88 10.56
CA ARG A 14 -5.25 7.43 10.98
C ARG A 14 -5.64 7.07 12.41
N ARG A 15 -4.91 6.19 13.08
CA ARG A 15 -5.20 5.81 14.45
C ARG A 15 -4.97 7.00 15.38
N SER A 16 -5.75 7.08 16.48
CA SER A 16 -5.58 8.15 17.45
C SER A 16 -4.21 8.12 18.12
N ARG A 17 -3.61 6.91 18.24
CA ARG A 17 -2.27 6.71 18.79
C ARG A 17 -1.47 5.81 17.85
N PRO A 18 -0.96 6.38 16.73
CA PRO A 18 -0.16 5.58 15.80
C PRO A 18 1.13 5.10 16.44
N GLU A 19 1.65 3.97 15.95
CA GLU A 19 2.93 3.45 16.40
C GLU A 19 4.05 4.49 16.14
N PRO A 20 4.77 4.93 17.19
CA PRO A 20 5.81 5.95 17.02
C PRO A 20 6.89 5.60 16.00
N LYS A 21 7.27 4.32 15.90
CA LYS A 21 8.27 3.88 14.92
C LYS A 21 7.81 4.14 13.50
N VAL A 22 6.53 3.91 13.22
CA VAL A 22 5.95 4.14 11.90
C VAL A 22 5.92 5.62 11.58
N LEU A 23 5.44 6.45 12.52
CA LEU A 23 5.44 7.90 12.36
C LEU A 23 6.83 8.45 12.09
N SER A 24 7.81 8.04 12.90
CA SER A 24 9.19 8.50 12.75
C SER A 24 9.74 8.13 11.38
N PHE A 25 9.49 6.91 10.93
CA PHE A 25 9.96 6.47 9.62
C PHE A 25 9.35 7.31 8.50
N ILE A 26 8.03 7.49 8.51
CA ILE A 26 7.33 8.25 7.47
C ILE A 26 7.79 9.71 7.44
N GLU A 27 8.03 10.31 8.60
CA GLU A 27 8.51 11.67 8.69
C GLU A 27 9.91 11.88 8.08
N THR A 28 10.70 10.80 7.98
CA THR A 28 12.03 10.88 7.35
C THR A 28 11.96 10.87 5.82
N LEU A 29 10.83 10.47 5.24
CA LEU A 29 10.70 10.34 3.79
C LEU A 29 10.21 11.65 3.17
N PRO A 30 10.85 12.10 2.06
CA PRO A 30 10.30 13.23 1.31
C PRO A 30 8.91 12.88 0.76
N LEU A 31 7.95 13.78 0.94
CA LEU A 31 6.58 13.54 0.50
C LEU A 31 6.50 13.23 -0.99
N GLU A 32 7.28 13.95 -1.80
CA GLU A 32 7.30 13.80 -3.25
C GLU A 32 7.84 12.45 -3.72
N HIS A 33 8.42 11.66 -2.81
CA HIS A 33 8.92 10.31 -3.12
C HIS A 33 8.03 9.21 -2.57
N MET A 34 6.91 9.56 -1.96
CA MET A 34 5.94 8.59 -1.44
C MET A 34 4.76 8.44 -2.41
N PHE A 35 4.42 7.21 -2.72
CA PHE A 35 3.37 6.86 -3.68
C PHE A 35 2.41 5.85 -3.06
N VAL A 36 1.20 5.80 -3.58
CA VAL A 36 0.23 4.75 -3.26
C VAL A 36 -0.34 4.18 -4.54
N SER A 37 -0.79 2.92 -4.48
CA SER A 37 -1.47 2.29 -5.60
C SER A 37 -2.96 2.64 -5.59
N VAL A 38 -3.57 2.69 -6.77
CA VAL A 38 -5.03 2.78 -6.86
C VAL A 38 -5.69 1.58 -6.16
N ALA A 39 -5.01 0.42 -6.10
CA ALA A 39 -5.47 -0.73 -5.35
C ALA A 39 -5.59 -0.42 -3.85
N THR A 40 -4.62 0.32 -3.29
CA THR A 40 -4.67 0.75 -1.90
C THR A 40 -5.85 1.66 -1.62
N LEU A 41 -6.11 2.61 -2.51
CA LEU A 41 -7.28 3.49 -2.37
C LEU A 41 -8.58 2.70 -2.41
N ALA A 42 -8.66 1.69 -3.30
CA ALA A 42 -9.84 0.83 -3.37
C ALA A 42 -10.04 0.02 -2.10
N GLU A 43 -8.95 -0.50 -1.51
CA GLU A 43 -9.03 -1.23 -0.24
C GLU A 43 -9.50 -0.33 0.91
N LEU A 44 -8.99 0.90 0.96
CA LEU A 44 -9.44 1.87 1.97
C LEU A 44 -10.92 2.18 1.79
N ARG A 45 -11.36 2.39 0.55
CA ARG A 45 -12.78 2.65 0.27
C ARG A 45 -13.66 1.48 0.68
N TYR A 46 -13.25 0.25 0.38
CA TYR A 46 -14.00 -0.94 0.77
C TYR A 46 -14.11 -1.03 2.29
N GLY A 47 -13.00 -0.85 3.00
CA GLY A 47 -13.01 -0.88 4.46
C GLY A 47 -13.94 0.17 5.07
N ILE A 48 -14.06 1.34 4.44
CA ILE A 48 -14.97 2.39 4.90
C ILE A 48 -16.42 2.02 4.59
N GLU A 49 -16.68 1.47 3.39
CA GLU A 49 -18.04 1.11 2.97
C GLU A 49 -18.71 0.10 3.89
N ILE A 50 -17.94 -0.83 4.45
CA ILE A 50 -18.50 -1.88 5.32
C ILE A 50 -18.75 -1.43 6.76
N ILE A 51 -18.38 -0.21 7.12
CA ILE A 51 -18.62 0.34 8.46
C ILE A 51 -20.10 0.66 8.60
N THR A 52 -20.74 0.09 9.64
CA THR A 52 -22.18 0.26 9.88
C THR A 52 -22.49 1.55 10.63
N ASP A 53 -21.55 2.06 11.44
CA ASP A 53 -21.71 3.32 12.15
C ASP A 53 -21.60 4.48 11.18
N ALA A 54 -22.72 5.13 10.87
CA ALA A 54 -22.79 6.18 9.86
C ALA A 54 -21.87 7.39 10.17
N PRO A 55 -21.84 7.93 11.41
CA PRO A 55 -20.91 9.03 11.72
C PRO A 55 -19.44 8.64 11.53
N ARG A 56 -19.04 7.45 11.95
CA ARG A 56 -17.67 6.98 11.77
C ARG A 56 -17.34 6.84 10.28
N ARG A 57 -18.26 6.26 9.50
CA ARG A 57 -18.06 6.12 8.06
C ARG A 57 -17.88 7.48 7.39
N ALA A 58 -18.68 8.48 7.78
CA ALA A 58 -18.57 9.83 7.24
C ALA A 58 -17.22 10.47 7.59
N ASP A 59 -16.75 10.29 8.83
CA ASP A 59 -15.44 10.82 9.27
C ASP A 59 -14.30 10.19 8.47
N LEU A 60 -14.37 8.90 8.22
CA LEU A 60 -13.32 8.21 7.47
C LEU A 60 -13.35 8.56 5.98
N ASN A 61 -14.55 8.77 5.41
CA ASN A 61 -14.66 9.30 4.05
C ASN A 61 -14.07 10.70 3.94
N ALA A 62 -14.30 11.55 4.92
CA ALA A 62 -13.70 12.88 4.97
C ALA A 62 -12.19 12.82 5.07
N TRP A 63 -11.65 11.91 5.89
CA TRP A 63 -10.21 11.68 6.01
C TRP A 63 -9.61 11.27 4.66
N LEU A 64 -10.23 10.30 3.98
CA LEU A 64 -9.75 9.85 2.68
C LEU A 64 -9.77 10.97 1.65
N THR A 65 -10.88 11.71 1.57
CA THR A 65 -11.08 12.77 0.57
C THR A 65 -10.21 14.00 0.84
N ASN A 66 -10.10 14.41 2.10
CA ASN A 66 -9.50 15.71 2.44
C ASN A 66 -8.03 15.60 2.89
N ILE A 67 -7.58 14.42 3.31
CA ILE A 67 -6.21 14.22 3.80
C ILE A 67 -5.41 13.33 2.85
N ILE A 68 -5.88 12.13 2.58
CA ILE A 68 -5.10 11.14 1.81
C ILE A 68 -5.01 11.51 0.34
N ARG A 69 -6.14 11.78 -0.32
CA ARG A 69 -6.09 12.10 -1.76
C ARG A 69 -5.25 13.33 -2.07
N PRO A 70 -5.36 14.45 -1.34
CA PRO A 70 -4.47 15.58 -1.58
C PRO A 70 -3.00 15.27 -1.28
N MET A 71 -2.73 14.47 -0.23
CA MET A 71 -1.37 14.09 0.13
C MET A 71 -0.64 13.40 -1.02
N PHE A 72 -1.35 12.56 -1.77
CA PHE A 72 -0.78 11.78 -2.88
C PHE A 72 -1.20 12.29 -4.25
N ASP A 73 -1.60 13.55 -4.35
CA ASP A 73 -1.98 14.14 -5.64
C ASP A 73 -0.86 13.92 -6.66
N GLN A 74 -1.23 13.35 -7.84
CA GLN A 74 -0.32 12.98 -8.94
C GLN A 74 0.69 11.87 -8.57
N ARG A 75 0.52 11.23 -7.41
CA ARG A 75 1.39 10.13 -6.98
C ARG A 75 0.60 8.87 -6.62
N VAL A 76 -0.54 8.69 -7.28
CA VAL A 76 -1.32 7.45 -7.24
C VAL A 76 -0.94 6.63 -8.47
N ILE A 77 -0.42 5.42 -8.24
CA ILE A 77 0.02 4.53 -9.32
C ILE A 77 -1.20 3.80 -9.89
N PRO A 78 -1.51 3.99 -11.18
CA PRO A 78 -2.62 3.27 -11.81
C PRO A 78 -2.23 1.83 -12.10
N ILE A 79 -3.23 0.96 -12.26
CA ILE A 79 -3.02 -0.42 -12.69
C ILE A 79 -3.03 -0.43 -14.22
N THR A 80 -1.83 -0.48 -14.81
CA THR A 80 -1.64 -0.45 -16.26
C THR A 80 -1.55 -1.87 -16.83
N GLU A 81 -1.53 -1.97 -18.16
CA GLU A 81 -1.31 -3.25 -18.85
C GLU A 81 0.01 -3.88 -18.42
N ASP A 82 1.09 -3.08 -18.35
CA ASP A 82 2.40 -3.58 -17.93
C ASP A 82 2.37 -4.14 -16.50
N ILE A 83 1.66 -3.47 -15.59
CA ILE A 83 1.53 -3.94 -14.23
C ILE A 83 0.70 -5.21 -14.16
N MET A 84 -0.36 -5.31 -14.97
CA MET A 84 -1.18 -6.52 -15.04
C MET A 84 -0.38 -7.70 -15.58
N LEU A 85 0.48 -7.46 -16.58
CA LEU A 85 1.37 -8.50 -17.07
C LEU A 85 2.35 -8.95 -15.98
N LYS A 86 2.96 -8.01 -15.29
CA LYS A 86 3.88 -8.32 -14.19
C LYS A 86 3.19 -9.11 -13.09
N TRP A 87 1.94 -8.72 -12.75
CA TRP A 87 1.13 -9.46 -11.79
C TRP A 87 0.95 -10.92 -12.22
N ARG A 88 0.60 -11.14 -13.49
CA ARG A 88 0.38 -12.50 -14.01
C ARG A 88 1.65 -13.33 -13.95
N LEU A 89 2.79 -12.73 -14.27
CA LEU A 89 4.09 -13.41 -14.20
C LEU A 89 4.42 -13.80 -12.76
N LEU A 90 4.15 -12.93 -11.78
CA LEU A 90 4.36 -13.25 -10.37
C LEU A 90 3.44 -14.37 -9.88
N VAL A 91 2.18 -14.38 -10.34
CA VAL A 91 1.23 -15.47 -10.01
C VAL A 91 1.80 -16.82 -10.48
N GLU A 92 2.26 -16.88 -11.72
CA GLU A 92 2.79 -18.11 -12.28
C GLU A 92 4.08 -18.56 -11.59
N GLU A 93 4.95 -17.62 -11.26
CA GLU A 93 6.17 -17.92 -10.52
C GLU A 93 5.84 -18.46 -9.13
N GLY A 94 4.86 -17.86 -8.45
CA GLY A 94 4.40 -18.36 -7.16
C GLY A 94 3.86 -19.77 -7.22
N ARG A 95 3.06 -20.08 -8.26
CA ARG A 95 2.53 -21.44 -8.46
C ARG A 95 3.63 -22.47 -8.56
N LYS A 96 4.70 -22.14 -9.28
CA LYS A 96 5.84 -23.06 -9.47
C LYS A 96 6.55 -23.37 -8.15
N THR A 97 6.54 -22.43 -7.22
CA THR A 97 7.18 -22.61 -5.91
C THR A 97 6.20 -23.01 -4.81
N GLY A 98 4.94 -23.29 -5.18
CA GLY A 98 3.90 -23.73 -4.24
C GLY A 98 3.35 -22.63 -3.36
N HIS A 99 3.50 -21.36 -3.77
CA HIS A 99 3.00 -20.21 -3.01
C HIS A 99 1.81 -19.56 -3.71
N THR A 100 0.76 -19.24 -2.92
CA THR A 100 -0.39 -18.50 -3.41
C THR A 100 -0.38 -17.12 -2.77
N PHE A 101 -0.32 -16.07 -3.61
CA PHE A 101 -0.34 -14.69 -3.13
C PHE A 101 -1.78 -14.22 -2.89
N SER A 102 -1.97 -13.32 -1.91
CA SER A 102 -3.20 -12.55 -1.85
C SER A 102 -3.20 -11.54 -3.01
N GLN A 103 -4.37 -11.34 -3.62
CA GLN A 103 -4.45 -10.55 -4.85
C GLN A 103 -4.08 -9.08 -4.67
N PRO A 104 -4.57 -8.35 -3.64
CA PRO A 104 -4.19 -6.95 -3.47
C PRO A 104 -2.69 -6.77 -3.25
N ASP A 105 -2.06 -7.60 -2.41
CA ASP A 105 -0.63 -7.53 -2.13
C ASP A 105 0.19 -7.77 -3.39
N LEU A 106 -0.26 -8.70 -4.22
CA LEU A 106 0.44 -9.04 -5.45
C LEU A 106 0.38 -7.92 -6.47
N ILE A 107 -0.75 -7.20 -6.56
CA ILE A 107 -0.87 -6.03 -7.44
C ILE A 107 0.06 -4.92 -6.97
N ILE A 108 0.16 -4.69 -5.66
CA ILE A 108 1.07 -3.71 -5.09
C ILE A 108 2.53 -4.11 -5.38
N ALA A 109 2.86 -5.41 -5.21
CA ALA A 109 4.18 -5.92 -5.53
C ALA A 109 4.53 -5.73 -7.01
N ALA A 110 3.58 -6.02 -7.91
CA ALA A 110 3.78 -5.83 -9.34
C ALA A 110 4.01 -4.37 -9.69
N SER A 111 3.27 -3.46 -9.05
CA SER A 111 3.44 -2.02 -9.23
C SER A 111 4.82 -1.55 -8.79
N ALA A 112 5.26 -2.01 -7.61
CA ALA A 112 6.58 -1.66 -7.09
C ALA A 112 7.69 -2.20 -7.98
N ALA A 113 7.57 -3.45 -8.45
CA ALA A 113 8.57 -4.05 -9.33
C ALA A 113 8.66 -3.30 -10.66
N HIS A 114 7.52 -2.94 -11.23
CA HIS A 114 7.48 -2.22 -12.51
C HIS A 114 8.13 -0.83 -12.41
N HIS A 115 7.87 -0.12 -11.32
CA HIS A 115 8.38 1.25 -11.13
C HIS A 115 9.71 1.31 -10.37
N GLY A 116 10.26 0.18 -9.94
CA GLY A 116 11.52 0.16 -9.19
C GLY A 116 11.40 0.79 -7.81
N MET A 117 10.27 0.59 -7.14
CA MET A 117 10.00 1.16 -5.82
C MET A 117 10.22 0.17 -4.70
N THR A 118 10.50 0.69 -3.50
CA THR A 118 10.52 -0.11 -2.27
C THR A 118 9.14 -0.03 -1.63
N VAL A 119 8.57 -1.19 -1.26
CA VAL A 119 7.28 -1.24 -0.58
C VAL A 119 7.48 -0.99 0.92
N VAL A 120 6.65 -0.15 1.50
CA VAL A 120 6.61 0.08 2.95
C VAL A 120 5.36 -0.61 3.47
N THR A 121 5.53 -1.64 4.30
CA THR A 121 4.42 -2.48 4.74
C THR A 121 4.76 -3.21 6.03
N ARG A 122 3.72 -3.59 6.76
CA ARG A 122 3.85 -4.48 7.92
C ARG A 122 3.98 -5.94 7.49
N ASP A 123 3.40 -6.31 6.35
CA ASP A 123 3.39 -7.69 5.87
C ASP A 123 4.54 -7.95 4.91
N ARG A 124 5.73 -8.07 5.47
CA ARG A 124 6.97 -8.23 4.73
C ARG A 124 7.02 -9.53 3.93
N SER A 125 6.49 -10.62 4.47
CA SER A 125 6.69 -11.96 3.90
C SER A 125 6.13 -12.10 2.48
N GLN A 126 4.98 -11.50 2.19
CA GLN A 126 4.37 -11.56 0.86
C GLN A 126 5.25 -10.90 -0.19
N PHE A 127 5.81 -9.74 0.16
CA PHE A 127 6.63 -8.97 -0.77
C PHE A 127 8.04 -9.57 -0.94
N ASP A 128 8.59 -10.16 0.12
CA ASP A 128 9.87 -10.88 0.03
C ASP A 128 9.75 -12.04 -0.96
N LYS A 129 8.64 -12.78 -0.94
CA LYS A 129 8.40 -13.89 -1.87
C LYS A 129 8.22 -13.41 -3.31
N ALA A 130 7.80 -12.18 -3.51
CA ALA A 130 7.68 -11.56 -4.84
C ALA A 130 8.99 -10.91 -5.29
N HIS A 131 10.06 -11.01 -4.51
CA HIS A 131 11.39 -10.44 -4.81
C HIS A 131 11.37 -8.92 -4.97
N VAL A 132 10.53 -8.24 -4.20
CA VAL A 132 10.40 -6.79 -4.19
C VAL A 132 11.08 -6.26 -2.93
N PRO A 133 11.89 -5.17 -3.03
CA PRO A 133 12.45 -4.56 -1.83
C PRO A 133 11.36 -4.09 -0.89
N VAL A 134 11.53 -4.37 0.40
CA VAL A 134 10.50 -4.08 1.39
C VAL A 134 11.12 -3.51 2.66
N ILE A 135 10.41 -2.58 3.29
CA ILE A 135 10.75 -2.04 4.61
C ILE A 135 9.53 -2.18 5.50
N ASN A 136 9.74 -2.73 6.70
CA ASN A 136 8.70 -2.79 7.72
C ASN A 136 9.06 -1.81 8.84
N PRO A 137 8.39 -0.63 8.93
CA PRO A 137 8.74 0.38 9.91
C PRO A 137 8.33 0.02 11.34
N TRP A 138 7.58 -1.08 11.55
CA TRP A 138 7.31 -1.59 12.89
C TRP A 138 8.51 -2.32 13.48
N GLU A 139 9.38 -2.84 12.64
CA GLU A 139 10.60 -3.53 13.07
C GLU A 139 11.67 -2.51 13.48
N PRO A 140 12.55 -2.87 14.45
CA PRO A 140 13.65 -1.99 14.87
C PRO A 140 14.70 -1.75 13.78
#